data_c77e8af9b23dd1eed0d0300303a6d1ff
#
_entry.id   c77e8af9b23dd1eed0d0300303a6d1ff
#
_cell.length_a   1.000
_cell.length_b   1.000
_cell.length_c   1.000
_cell.angle_alpha   90.00
_cell.angle_beta   90.00
_cell.angle_gamma   90.00
#
_symmetry.space_group_name_H-M   'P 1'
#
loop_
_entity.id
_entity.type
_entity.pdbx_description
1 polymer ?
#
loop_
_entity_poly.entity_id
_entity_poly.type
_entity_poly.pdbx_seq_one_letter_code
_entity_poly.pdbx_strand_id
1 'polypeptide(L)'
;MKNVLFFTSLKANDPNLDAYKEWSLLTWRYYAKKHNLELFILEEPLTDTELMRPTWQRWYVYDLLEASGITDVGRIAMIDIDTMVRWDAPNIFDVAGDHYAGVIDDLSIEWIWNSIQGYKHFFPDVQLDWFNYINNGILVLPSDGKEFCDKVKEFYNKNQNELRDLQHRTLKKGTDQTPINYLARQHFGDNIKTLPKTFNMTHMYKTDAFIDGIFIKCSYIWHYNGIPREQRNGLMKQTWDLIKQNYDIV
;
A
#
# COMPACT_ATOMS: atom_id res chain seq x y z
N MET A 1 -2.20 -20.82 -10.63
CA MET A 1 -1.60 -19.53 -10.19
C MET A 1 -2.09 -19.18 -8.80
N LYS A 2 -1.19 -18.79 -7.88
CA LYS A 2 -1.52 -18.36 -6.52
C LYS A 2 -1.61 -16.84 -6.44
N ASN A 3 -2.61 -16.33 -5.73
CA ASN A 3 -2.65 -14.92 -5.38
C ASN A 3 -1.73 -14.64 -4.18
N VAL A 4 -0.99 -13.55 -4.23
CA VAL A 4 0.05 -13.20 -3.27
C VAL A 4 -0.31 -11.93 -2.52
N LEU A 5 -0.21 -11.95 -1.19
CA LEU A 5 -0.12 -10.75 -0.37
C LEU A 5 1.36 -10.37 -0.24
N PHE A 6 1.73 -9.25 -0.79
CA PHE A 6 3.09 -8.72 -0.71
C PHE A 6 3.14 -7.62 0.35
N PHE A 7 3.65 -7.98 1.50
CA PHE A 7 3.72 -7.12 2.66
C PHE A 7 5.08 -6.43 2.75
N THR A 8 5.09 -5.10 2.72
CA THR A 8 6.33 -4.33 2.77
C THR A 8 6.64 -3.93 4.20
N SER A 9 7.66 -4.55 4.79
CA SER A 9 8.12 -4.35 6.17
C SER A 9 9.63 -4.11 6.22
N LEU A 10 10.13 -3.24 5.33
CA LEU A 10 11.57 -2.97 5.28
C LEU A 10 12.05 -2.33 6.59
N LYS A 11 13.12 -2.86 7.14
CA LYS A 11 13.86 -2.27 8.24
C LYS A 11 14.53 -0.97 7.76
N ALA A 12 13.80 0.12 7.77
CA ALA A 12 14.46 1.41 7.87
C ALA A 12 15.06 1.48 9.29
N ASN A 13 16.11 2.26 9.51
CA ASN A 13 16.75 2.46 10.82
C ASN A 13 15.80 3.12 11.86
N ASP A 14 14.59 2.58 12.00
CA ASP A 14 13.51 3.06 12.86
C ASP A 14 13.13 1.94 13.83
N PRO A 15 13.54 2.03 15.11
CA PRO A 15 13.24 1.00 16.12
C PRO A 15 11.73 0.84 16.38
N ASN A 16 10.90 1.80 15.96
CA ASN A 16 9.44 1.72 16.12
C ASN A 16 8.77 0.90 15.00
N LEU A 17 9.47 0.62 13.90
CA LEU A 17 8.92 -0.15 12.79
C LEU A 17 8.54 -1.57 13.18
N ASP A 18 9.36 -2.22 13.99
CA ASP A 18 9.10 -3.60 14.42
C ASP A 18 7.89 -3.71 15.34
N ALA A 19 7.58 -2.64 16.08
CA ALA A 19 6.52 -2.68 17.09
C ALA A 19 5.10 -2.74 16.46
N TYR A 20 4.78 -1.89 15.48
CA TYR A 20 3.46 -1.97 14.85
C TYR A 20 3.38 -3.02 13.73
N LYS A 21 4.52 -3.45 13.18
CA LYS A 21 4.63 -4.61 12.31
C LYS A 21 4.00 -5.85 12.95
N GLU A 22 4.23 -6.08 14.25
CA GLU A 22 3.68 -7.19 14.99
C GLU A 22 2.14 -7.21 14.90
N TRP A 23 1.47 -6.11 15.21
CA TRP A 23 0.01 -6.03 15.19
C TRP A 23 -0.55 -6.19 13.78
N SER A 24 0.06 -5.54 12.81
CA SER A 24 -0.31 -5.65 11.39
C SER A 24 -0.19 -7.10 10.91
N LEU A 25 0.98 -7.73 11.07
CA LEU A 25 1.24 -9.09 10.58
C LEU A 25 0.32 -10.14 11.19
N LEU A 26 -0.08 -10.02 12.45
CA LEU A 26 -1.03 -10.96 13.05
C LEU A 26 -2.34 -11.00 12.26
N THR A 27 -2.89 -9.84 11.91
CA THR A 27 -4.14 -9.76 11.16
C THR A 27 -3.98 -10.25 9.71
N TRP A 28 -2.88 -9.89 9.05
CA TRP A 28 -2.62 -10.29 7.67
C TRP A 28 -2.27 -11.78 7.50
N ARG A 29 -1.59 -12.39 8.48
CA ARG A 29 -1.35 -13.85 8.51
C ARG A 29 -2.66 -14.62 8.65
N TYR A 30 -3.55 -14.18 9.54
CA TYR A 30 -4.88 -14.76 9.67
C TYR A 30 -5.66 -14.65 8.36
N TYR A 31 -5.67 -13.46 7.75
CA TYR A 31 -6.35 -13.21 6.48
C TYR A 31 -5.79 -14.08 5.34
N ALA A 32 -4.47 -14.20 5.23
CA ALA A 32 -3.83 -15.05 4.25
C ALA A 32 -4.24 -16.52 4.41
N LYS A 33 -4.20 -17.04 5.64
CA LYS A 33 -4.65 -18.40 5.96
C LYS A 33 -6.13 -18.61 5.62
N LYS A 34 -7.00 -17.68 6.02
CA LYS A 34 -8.45 -17.74 5.78
C LYS A 34 -8.80 -17.82 4.28
N HIS A 35 -8.10 -17.09 3.45
CA HIS A 35 -8.37 -17.00 2.01
C HIS A 35 -7.42 -17.85 1.14
N ASN A 36 -6.59 -18.70 1.75
CA ASN A 36 -5.62 -19.56 1.06
C ASN A 36 -4.70 -18.76 0.11
N LEU A 37 -4.15 -17.64 0.64
CA LEU A 37 -3.24 -16.75 -0.08
C LEU A 37 -1.80 -17.03 0.31
N GLU A 38 -0.87 -16.83 -0.62
CA GLU A 38 0.56 -16.78 -0.30
C GLU A 38 0.87 -15.44 0.38
N LEU A 39 1.64 -15.46 1.47
CA LEU A 39 2.09 -14.24 2.14
C LEU A 39 3.60 -14.10 2.00
N PHE A 40 4.03 -13.11 1.23
CA PHE A 40 5.44 -12.73 1.10
C PHE A 40 5.70 -11.46 1.91
N ILE A 41 6.76 -11.49 2.74
CA ILE A 41 7.13 -10.36 3.60
C ILE A 41 8.50 -9.85 3.16
N LEU A 42 8.54 -8.63 2.63
CA LEU A 42 9.79 -7.96 2.30
C LEU A 42 10.34 -7.28 3.56
N GLU A 43 11.31 -7.91 4.22
CA GLU A 43 11.92 -7.42 5.47
C GLU A 43 13.28 -6.79 5.26
N GLU A 44 14.07 -7.31 4.33
CA GLU A 44 15.41 -6.80 4.06
C GLU A 44 15.39 -5.89 2.82
N PRO A 45 16.04 -4.73 2.89
CA PRO A 45 16.08 -3.82 1.75
C PRO A 45 16.93 -4.40 0.61
N LEU A 46 16.48 -4.21 -0.64
CA LEU A 46 17.23 -4.59 -1.83
C LEU A 46 18.49 -3.74 -2.02
N THR A 47 18.43 -2.51 -1.55
CA THR A 47 19.52 -1.55 -1.56
C THR A 47 19.36 -0.59 -0.40
N ASP A 48 20.38 0.23 -0.14
CA ASP A 48 20.34 1.26 0.90
C ASP A 48 19.07 2.12 0.77
N THR A 49 18.33 2.23 1.85
CA THR A 49 17.06 2.98 1.91
C THR A 49 17.22 4.48 1.73
N GLU A 50 18.45 5.01 1.91
CA GLU A 50 18.79 6.40 1.59
C GLU A 50 19.00 6.58 0.07
N LEU A 51 19.40 5.54 -0.64
CA LEU A 51 19.53 5.56 -2.10
C LEU A 51 18.19 5.32 -2.78
N MET A 52 17.42 4.33 -2.31
CA MET A 52 16.09 4.00 -2.81
C MET A 52 15.14 3.77 -1.64
N ARG A 53 14.15 4.64 -1.50
CA ARG A 53 13.15 4.50 -0.42
C ARG A 53 12.42 3.17 -0.47
N PRO A 54 11.98 2.63 0.68
CA PRO A 54 11.22 1.37 0.76
C PRO A 54 10.03 1.31 -0.20
N THR A 55 9.32 2.42 -0.39
CA THR A 55 8.16 2.52 -1.28
C THR A 55 8.49 2.29 -2.75
N TRP A 56 9.73 2.54 -3.17
CA TRP A 56 10.20 2.21 -4.52
C TRP A 56 10.72 0.77 -4.61
N GLN A 57 11.32 0.24 -3.55
CA GLN A 57 11.88 -1.12 -3.54
C GLN A 57 10.78 -2.19 -3.70
N ARG A 58 9.56 -1.96 -3.24
CA ARG A 58 8.45 -2.90 -3.38
C ARG A 58 8.05 -3.19 -4.83
N TRP A 59 8.41 -2.32 -5.77
CA TRP A 59 8.09 -2.52 -7.18
C TRP A 59 8.95 -3.58 -7.87
N TYR A 60 9.95 -4.14 -7.17
CA TYR A 60 10.69 -5.33 -7.56
C TYR A 60 9.96 -6.63 -7.16
N VAL A 61 8.68 -6.57 -6.89
CA VAL A 61 7.88 -7.67 -6.33
C VAL A 61 8.00 -8.96 -7.13
N TYR A 62 7.92 -8.92 -8.46
CA TYR A 62 8.04 -10.12 -9.30
C TYR A 62 9.44 -10.71 -9.25
N ASP A 63 10.48 -9.87 -9.27
CA ASP A 63 11.87 -10.32 -9.18
C ASP A 63 12.15 -11.00 -7.82
N LEU A 64 11.57 -10.45 -6.75
CA LEU A 64 11.68 -10.98 -5.39
C LEU A 64 10.94 -12.30 -5.21
N LEU A 65 9.74 -12.43 -5.75
CA LEU A 65 8.96 -13.66 -5.71
C LEU A 65 9.66 -14.77 -6.49
N GLU A 66 10.16 -14.48 -7.68
CA GLU A 66 10.92 -15.42 -8.51
C GLU A 66 12.20 -15.88 -7.80
N ALA A 67 12.99 -14.95 -7.24
CA ALA A 67 14.20 -15.26 -6.46
C ALA A 67 13.91 -16.12 -5.22
N SER A 68 12.69 -16.05 -4.69
CA SER A 68 12.22 -16.85 -3.55
C SER A 68 11.56 -18.16 -3.97
N GLY A 69 11.59 -18.51 -5.27
CA GLY A 69 11.01 -19.74 -5.79
C GLY A 69 9.48 -19.71 -5.99
N ILE A 70 8.85 -18.53 -5.88
CA ILE A 70 7.41 -18.33 -6.11
C ILE A 70 7.21 -17.90 -7.57
N THR A 71 7.02 -18.85 -8.48
CA THR A 71 7.00 -18.61 -9.93
C THR A 71 5.59 -18.67 -10.55
N ASP A 72 4.65 -19.36 -9.92
CA ASP A 72 3.25 -19.47 -10.40
C ASP A 72 2.37 -18.41 -9.76
N VAL A 73 2.70 -17.13 -10.01
CA VAL A 73 2.04 -15.96 -9.43
C VAL A 73 0.82 -15.58 -10.26
N GLY A 74 -0.30 -15.42 -9.58
CA GLY A 74 -1.51 -14.82 -10.13
C GLY A 74 -1.52 -13.30 -9.89
N ARG A 75 -2.53 -12.83 -9.15
CA ARG A 75 -2.63 -11.42 -8.77
C ARG A 75 -1.84 -11.14 -7.50
N ILE A 76 -1.36 -9.91 -7.35
CA ILE A 76 -0.60 -9.49 -6.16
C ILE A 76 -1.33 -8.34 -5.48
N ALA A 77 -1.54 -8.44 -4.16
CA ALA A 77 -1.96 -7.31 -3.34
C ALA A 77 -0.76 -6.77 -2.56
N MET A 78 -0.35 -5.55 -2.86
CA MET A 78 0.69 -4.82 -2.13
C MET A 78 0.10 -4.20 -0.88
N ILE A 79 0.72 -4.45 0.27
CA ILE A 79 0.21 -4.09 1.59
C ILE A 79 1.26 -3.29 2.36
N ASP A 80 0.89 -2.12 2.85
CA ASP A 80 1.75 -1.33 3.73
C ASP A 80 1.73 -1.87 5.17
N ILE A 81 2.87 -1.74 5.86
CA ILE A 81 3.09 -2.23 7.23
C ILE A 81 2.13 -1.63 8.27
N ASP A 82 1.66 -0.42 8.03
CA ASP A 82 0.78 0.32 8.94
C ASP A 82 -0.71 0.11 8.64
N THR A 83 -1.04 -1.11 8.19
CA THR A 83 -2.42 -1.53 7.96
C THR A 83 -2.80 -2.72 8.83
N MET A 84 -4.07 -2.85 9.18
CA MET A 84 -4.64 -4.02 9.83
C MET A 84 -5.92 -4.43 9.11
N VAL A 85 -6.20 -5.73 9.03
CA VAL A 85 -7.37 -6.26 8.32
C VAL A 85 -8.32 -6.95 9.30
N ARG A 86 -9.62 -6.72 9.15
CA ARG A 86 -10.67 -7.31 10.00
C ARG A 86 -10.81 -8.81 9.70
N TRP A 87 -11.08 -9.60 10.74
CA TRP A 87 -11.16 -11.08 10.70
C TRP A 87 -12.17 -11.64 9.67
N ASP A 88 -13.26 -10.91 9.43
CA ASP A 88 -14.34 -11.29 8.51
C ASP A 88 -14.24 -10.60 7.14
N ALA A 89 -13.18 -9.85 6.89
CA ALA A 89 -12.97 -9.17 5.61
C ALA A 89 -13.09 -10.15 4.44
N PRO A 90 -13.81 -9.78 3.36
CA PRO A 90 -13.88 -10.59 2.16
C PRO A 90 -12.54 -10.61 1.42
N ASN A 91 -12.35 -11.60 0.54
CA ASN A 91 -11.13 -11.70 -0.25
C ASN A 91 -11.01 -10.50 -1.20
N ILE A 92 -9.95 -9.71 -1.02
CA ILE A 92 -9.70 -8.50 -1.84
C ILE A 92 -9.58 -8.82 -3.34
N PHE A 93 -9.06 -9.99 -3.68
CA PHE A 93 -8.92 -10.41 -5.07
C PHE A 93 -10.26 -10.69 -5.75
N ASP A 94 -11.27 -11.16 -5.00
CA ASP A 94 -12.61 -11.36 -5.54
C ASP A 94 -13.29 -10.00 -5.79
N VAL A 95 -13.01 -9.03 -4.92
CA VAL A 95 -13.53 -7.66 -5.08
C VAL A 95 -12.80 -6.92 -6.20
N ALA A 96 -11.50 -7.04 -6.30
CA ALA A 96 -10.70 -6.39 -7.35
C ALA A 96 -10.97 -6.97 -8.75
N GLY A 97 -11.21 -8.29 -8.84
CA GLY A 97 -11.19 -8.99 -10.12
C GLY A 97 -9.76 -9.05 -10.68
N ASP A 98 -9.63 -9.12 -11.99
CA ASP A 98 -8.32 -9.08 -12.66
C ASP A 98 -8.03 -7.67 -13.21
N HIS A 99 -7.96 -6.70 -12.27
CA HIS A 99 -7.72 -5.30 -12.58
C HIS A 99 -6.62 -4.73 -11.69
N TYR A 100 -5.93 -3.71 -12.18
CA TYR A 100 -5.24 -2.80 -11.28
C TYR A 100 -6.28 -2.09 -10.41
N ALA A 101 -6.18 -2.25 -9.09
CA ALA A 101 -7.22 -1.76 -8.21
C ALA A 101 -6.66 -1.14 -6.92
N GLY A 102 -7.35 -0.13 -6.42
CA GLY A 102 -7.04 0.52 -5.16
C GLY A 102 -8.16 1.44 -4.70
N VAL A 103 -8.00 2.06 -3.54
CA VAL A 103 -8.98 2.97 -2.96
C VAL A 103 -8.57 4.40 -3.23
N ILE A 104 -9.52 5.25 -3.63
CA ILE A 104 -9.28 6.69 -3.83
C ILE A 104 -8.81 7.32 -2.51
N ASP A 105 -7.71 8.07 -2.58
CA ASP A 105 -7.19 8.85 -1.46
C ASP A 105 -8.07 10.10 -1.23
N ASP A 106 -8.54 10.29 -0.02
CA ASP A 106 -9.41 11.42 0.36
C ASP A 106 -8.91 12.18 1.60
N LEU A 107 -7.64 11.98 1.97
CA LEU A 107 -7.09 12.58 3.19
C LEU A 107 -6.94 14.10 3.08
N SER A 108 -6.38 14.59 1.98
CA SER A 108 -6.14 16.03 1.80
C SER A 108 -6.15 16.40 0.32
N ILE A 109 -7.18 17.09 -0.10
CA ILE A 109 -7.31 17.57 -1.49
C ILE A 109 -6.14 18.49 -1.86
N GLU A 110 -5.73 19.39 -0.97
CA GLU A 110 -4.60 20.30 -1.20
C GLU A 110 -3.29 19.53 -1.40
N TRP A 111 -3.04 18.53 -0.55
CA TRP A 111 -1.84 17.70 -0.66
C TRP A 111 -1.82 16.92 -1.98
N ILE A 112 -2.94 16.29 -2.34
CA ILE A 112 -3.10 15.53 -3.58
C ILE A 112 -2.89 16.45 -4.79
N TRP A 113 -3.58 17.60 -4.81
CA TRP A 113 -3.46 18.57 -5.89
C TRP A 113 -2.03 19.06 -6.09
N ASN A 114 -1.37 19.48 -5.03
CA ASN A 114 0.02 19.94 -5.10
C ASN A 114 0.96 18.82 -5.55
N SER A 115 0.70 17.59 -5.13
CA SER A 115 1.48 16.43 -5.58
C SER A 115 1.27 16.18 -7.08
N ILE A 116 0.02 16.16 -7.55
CA ILE A 116 -0.30 16.01 -8.98
C ILE A 116 0.43 17.08 -9.79
N GLN A 117 0.32 18.37 -9.42
CA GLN A 117 0.97 19.45 -10.15
C GLN A 117 2.51 19.33 -10.12
N GLY A 118 3.08 18.95 -8.99
CA GLY A 118 4.54 18.82 -8.83
C GLY A 118 5.17 17.74 -9.72
N TYR A 119 4.43 16.67 -10.02
CA TYR A 119 4.92 15.57 -10.88
C TYR A 119 4.45 15.66 -12.34
N LYS A 120 3.58 16.61 -12.67
CA LYS A 120 2.97 16.75 -14.01
C LYS A 120 3.97 16.80 -15.15
N HIS A 121 5.14 17.40 -14.94
CA HIS A 121 6.15 17.58 -15.98
C HIS A 121 6.78 16.25 -16.47
N PHE A 122 6.75 15.18 -15.67
CA PHE A 122 7.12 13.83 -16.11
C PHE A 122 6.05 13.19 -17.01
N PHE A 123 4.82 13.69 -16.96
CA PHE A 123 3.64 13.06 -17.58
C PHE A 123 2.79 14.13 -18.30
N PRO A 124 3.34 14.89 -19.28
CA PRO A 124 2.64 16.03 -19.87
C PRO A 124 1.30 15.66 -20.51
N ASP A 125 1.21 14.46 -21.08
CA ASP A 125 0.06 13.98 -21.83
C ASP A 125 -0.94 13.17 -20.99
N VAL A 126 -0.65 12.94 -19.72
CA VAL A 126 -1.52 12.15 -18.83
C VAL A 126 -2.35 13.08 -17.95
N GLN A 127 -3.66 12.93 -18.02
CA GLN A 127 -4.57 13.62 -17.10
C GLN A 127 -4.76 12.77 -15.84
N LEU A 128 -4.50 13.39 -14.69
CA LEU A 128 -4.72 12.82 -13.37
C LEU A 128 -5.44 13.85 -12.51
N ASP A 129 -6.56 13.44 -11.91
CA ASP A 129 -7.39 14.28 -11.06
C ASP A 129 -7.46 13.72 -9.64
N TRP A 130 -7.77 14.58 -8.66
CA TRP A 130 -7.84 14.19 -7.26
C TRP A 130 -8.89 13.09 -6.97
N PHE A 131 -9.99 13.05 -7.73
CA PHE A 131 -11.09 12.09 -7.55
C PHE A 131 -10.79 10.70 -8.13
N ASN A 132 -9.70 10.54 -8.87
CA ASN A 132 -9.22 9.24 -9.36
C ASN A 132 -7.78 8.91 -8.87
N TYR A 133 -7.32 9.62 -7.85
CA TYR A 133 -6.01 9.46 -7.24
C TYR A 133 -6.07 8.35 -6.19
N ILE A 134 -5.35 7.26 -6.41
CA ILE A 134 -5.36 6.07 -5.57
C ILE A 134 -4.32 6.18 -4.45
N ASN A 135 -4.70 5.77 -3.23
CA ASN A 135 -3.78 5.57 -2.13
C ASN A 135 -3.00 4.26 -2.31
N ASN A 136 -1.68 4.34 -2.24
CA ASN A 136 -0.79 3.21 -2.53
C ASN A 136 -0.59 2.24 -1.35
N GLY A 137 -1.21 2.45 -0.21
CA GLY A 137 -1.05 1.57 0.95
C GLY A 137 -1.69 0.19 0.78
N ILE A 138 -2.73 0.11 -0.07
CA ILE A 138 -3.38 -1.12 -0.50
C ILE A 138 -3.60 -1.05 -2.01
N LEU A 139 -2.86 -1.84 -2.76
CA LEU A 139 -2.97 -1.94 -4.21
C LEU A 139 -3.12 -3.40 -4.65
N VAL A 140 -3.94 -3.66 -5.64
CA VAL A 140 -4.02 -4.97 -6.30
C VAL A 140 -3.48 -4.83 -7.72
N LEU A 141 -2.49 -5.66 -8.06
CA LEU A 141 -1.98 -5.82 -9.41
C LEU A 141 -2.71 -6.97 -10.11
N PRO A 142 -3.10 -6.81 -11.38
CA PRO A 142 -3.68 -7.89 -12.18
C PRO A 142 -2.67 -9.02 -12.44
N SER A 143 -3.14 -10.11 -13.00
CA SER A 143 -2.30 -11.28 -13.32
C SER A 143 -1.17 -10.99 -14.32
N ASP A 144 -1.34 -9.97 -15.17
CA ASP A 144 -0.35 -9.46 -16.12
C ASP A 144 0.44 -8.23 -15.59
N GLY A 145 0.34 -7.94 -14.30
CA GLY A 145 0.92 -6.76 -13.66
C GLY A 145 2.45 -6.64 -13.72
N LYS A 146 3.16 -7.68 -14.18
CA LYS A 146 4.63 -7.65 -14.28
C LYS A 146 5.13 -6.54 -15.19
N GLU A 147 4.52 -6.38 -16.38
CA GLU A 147 4.90 -5.32 -17.33
C GLU A 147 4.78 -3.93 -16.72
N PHE A 148 3.72 -3.71 -15.93
CA PHE A 148 3.55 -2.46 -15.22
C PHE A 148 4.67 -2.22 -14.19
N CYS A 149 5.03 -3.23 -13.39
CA CYS A 149 6.14 -3.13 -12.45
C CYS A 149 7.48 -2.85 -13.15
N ASP A 150 7.72 -3.45 -14.31
CA ASP A 150 8.92 -3.19 -15.11
C ASP A 150 8.97 -1.72 -15.60
N LYS A 151 7.84 -1.16 -16.05
CA LYS A 151 7.72 0.27 -16.40
C LYS A 151 7.97 1.20 -15.20
N VAL A 152 7.49 0.81 -14.02
CA VAL A 152 7.74 1.58 -12.79
C VAL A 152 9.23 1.59 -12.45
N LYS A 153 9.90 0.45 -12.53
CA LYS A 153 11.35 0.33 -12.29
C LYS A 153 12.14 1.17 -13.30
N GLU A 154 11.79 1.09 -14.59
CA GLU A 154 12.42 1.87 -15.66
C GLU A 154 12.25 3.38 -15.41
N PHE A 155 11.03 3.83 -15.10
CA PHE A 155 10.76 5.23 -14.78
C PHE A 155 11.59 5.72 -13.58
N TYR A 156 11.63 4.94 -12.49
CA TYR A 156 12.42 5.30 -11.33
C TYR A 156 13.91 5.40 -11.66
N ASN A 157 14.47 4.40 -12.34
CA ASN A 157 15.89 4.36 -12.66
C ASN A 157 16.30 5.55 -13.56
N LYS A 158 15.46 5.92 -14.52
CA LYS A 158 15.68 7.06 -15.41
C LYS A 158 15.64 8.41 -14.68
N ASN A 159 14.78 8.56 -13.69
CA ASN A 159 14.46 9.85 -13.08
C ASN A 159 14.91 9.95 -11.60
N GLN A 160 15.71 9.01 -11.11
CA GLN A 160 16.05 8.83 -9.68
C GLN A 160 16.50 10.14 -9.00
N ASN A 161 17.41 10.89 -9.62
CA ASN A 161 17.97 12.10 -9.01
C ASN A 161 16.91 13.20 -8.84
N GLU A 162 16.10 13.41 -9.87
CA GLU A 162 15.05 14.43 -9.86
C GLU A 162 13.92 14.04 -8.89
N LEU A 163 13.53 12.76 -8.87
CA LEU A 163 12.56 12.23 -7.92
C LEU A 163 13.02 12.43 -6.48
N ARG A 164 14.30 12.18 -6.19
CA ARG A 164 14.86 12.42 -4.85
C ARG A 164 14.83 13.89 -4.48
N ASP A 165 15.17 14.78 -5.40
CA ASP A 165 15.12 16.22 -5.15
C ASP A 165 13.69 16.72 -4.89
N LEU A 166 12.74 16.33 -5.72
CA LEU A 166 11.32 16.64 -5.54
C LEU A 166 10.79 16.15 -4.18
N GLN A 167 11.08 14.91 -3.83
CA GLN A 167 10.57 14.26 -2.61
C GLN A 167 11.20 14.80 -1.33
N HIS A 168 12.45 15.21 -1.36
CA HIS A 168 13.18 15.62 -0.15
C HIS A 168 13.31 17.14 0.01
N ARG A 169 13.44 17.89 -1.08
CA ARG A 169 13.83 19.30 -1.05
C ARG A 169 12.73 20.22 -1.56
N THR A 170 12.25 19.96 -2.77
CA THR A 170 11.38 20.90 -3.49
C THR A 170 9.93 20.76 -3.07
N LEU A 171 9.31 19.63 -3.35
CA LEU A 171 7.90 19.39 -3.07
C LEU A 171 7.66 18.91 -1.64
N LYS A 172 8.56 18.10 -1.11
CA LYS A 172 8.48 17.44 0.22
C LYS A 172 7.18 16.65 0.43
N LYS A 173 6.58 16.20 -0.67
CA LYS A 173 5.29 15.50 -0.70
C LYS A 173 5.39 14.27 -1.57
N GLY A 174 4.65 13.23 -1.16
CA GLY A 174 4.62 11.96 -1.87
C GLY A 174 5.96 11.21 -1.78
N THR A 175 5.89 9.97 -2.17
CA THR A 175 7.06 9.14 -2.41
C THR A 175 6.91 8.53 -3.79
N ASP A 176 6.38 7.32 -3.87
CA ASP A 176 6.01 6.68 -5.13
C ASP A 176 4.56 6.98 -5.57
N GLN A 177 3.66 7.33 -4.64
CA GLN A 177 2.21 7.36 -4.88
C GLN A 177 1.80 8.19 -6.10
N THR A 178 2.30 9.41 -6.25
CA THR A 178 1.89 10.26 -7.37
C THR A 178 2.43 9.78 -8.71
N PRO A 179 3.74 9.47 -8.87
CA PRO A 179 4.24 8.88 -10.12
C PRO A 179 3.53 7.58 -10.48
N ILE A 180 3.22 6.72 -9.50
CA ILE A 180 2.51 5.47 -9.74
C ILE A 180 1.09 5.70 -10.25
N ASN A 181 0.37 6.67 -9.71
CA ASN A 181 -0.96 7.03 -10.22
C ASN A 181 -0.89 7.50 -11.69
N TYR A 182 0.11 8.29 -12.07
CA TYR A 182 0.33 8.69 -13.45
C TYR A 182 0.67 7.49 -14.35
N LEU A 183 1.62 6.65 -13.93
CA LEU A 183 2.03 5.46 -14.68
C LEU A 183 0.87 4.46 -14.83
N ALA A 184 0.09 4.24 -13.77
CA ALA A 184 -1.09 3.38 -13.80
C ALA A 184 -2.12 3.91 -14.80
N ARG A 185 -2.39 5.22 -14.79
CA ARG A 185 -3.32 5.84 -15.75
C ARG A 185 -2.80 5.72 -17.18
N GLN A 186 -1.50 5.88 -17.40
CA GLN A 186 -0.87 5.72 -18.71
C GLN A 186 -0.91 4.26 -19.21
N HIS A 187 -0.75 3.29 -18.31
CA HIS A 187 -0.66 1.88 -18.66
C HIS A 187 -2.03 1.21 -18.79
N PHE A 188 -2.91 1.41 -17.80
CA PHE A 188 -4.21 0.75 -17.71
C PHE A 188 -5.38 1.60 -18.23
N GLY A 189 -5.17 2.91 -18.44
CA GLY A 189 -6.22 3.83 -18.91
C GLY A 189 -7.43 3.83 -17.98
N ASP A 190 -8.61 3.51 -18.55
CA ASP A 190 -9.87 3.41 -17.81
C ASP A 190 -10.09 2.03 -17.17
N ASN A 191 -9.20 1.07 -17.38
CA ASN A 191 -9.27 -0.27 -16.80
C ASN A 191 -8.70 -0.33 -15.38
N ILE A 192 -8.81 0.78 -14.65
CA ILE A 192 -8.46 0.88 -13.22
C ILE A 192 -9.73 0.75 -12.40
N LYS A 193 -9.74 -0.21 -11.47
CA LYS A 193 -10.89 -0.44 -10.60
C LYS A 193 -10.75 0.29 -9.28
N THR A 194 -11.73 1.10 -8.94
CA THR A 194 -11.84 1.69 -7.61
C THR A 194 -12.43 0.68 -6.64
N LEU A 195 -11.69 0.35 -5.60
CA LEU A 195 -12.18 -0.46 -4.48
C LEU A 195 -13.06 0.40 -3.54
N PRO A 196 -14.04 -0.22 -2.86
CA PRO A 196 -14.80 0.47 -1.81
C PRO A 196 -13.89 1.01 -0.70
N LYS A 197 -14.24 2.15 -0.11
CA LYS A 197 -13.51 2.78 1.00
C LYS A 197 -13.29 1.84 2.19
N THR A 198 -14.15 0.85 2.36
CA THR A 198 -14.02 -0.17 3.40
C THR A 198 -12.72 -1.00 3.31
N PHE A 199 -12.05 -0.99 2.15
CA PHE A 199 -10.77 -1.70 1.95
C PHE A 199 -9.53 -0.85 2.20
N ASN A 200 -9.66 0.43 2.54
CA ASN A 200 -8.54 1.27 2.95
C ASN A 200 -9.04 2.49 3.72
N MET A 201 -9.41 2.31 4.97
CA MET A 201 -9.88 3.38 5.84
C MET A 201 -8.68 4.15 6.39
N THR A 202 -8.43 5.32 5.84
CA THR A 202 -7.30 6.19 6.17
C THR A 202 -7.58 7.21 7.29
N HIS A 203 -8.81 7.21 7.86
CA HIS A 203 -9.25 8.17 8.88
C HIS A 203 -8.98 7.73 10.33
N MET A 204 -8.04 6.81 10.54
CA MET A 204 -7.70 6.30 11.88
C MET A 204 -7.06 7.33 12.83
N TYR A 205 -6.73 8.52 12.32
CA TYR A 205 -6.30 9.66 13.14
C TYR A 205 -7.45 10.41 13.82
N LYS A 206 -8.70 10.17 13.38
CA LYS A 206 -9.88 10.82 13.95
C LYS A 206 -10.32 10.08 15.22
N THR A 207 -10.40 10.81 16.33
CA THR A 207 -10.78 10.25 17.63
C THR A 207 -12.22 9.68 17.64
N ASP A 208 -13.12 10.27 16.86
CA ASP A 208 -14.51 9.80 16.72
C ASP A 208 -14.61 8.43 16.05
N ALA A 209 -13.61 8.03 15.25
CA ALA A 209 -13.56 6.70 14.67
C ALA A 209 -13.56 5.59 15.75
N PHE A 210 -12.99 5.87 16.93
CA PHE A 210 -12.89 4.91 18.04
C PHE A 210 -14.11 4.88 18.95
N ILE A 211 -15.04 5.84 18.85
CA ILE A 211 -16.27 5.87 19.65
C ILE A 211 -17.10 4.62 19.32
N ASP A 212 -17.45 3.83 20.33
CA ASP A 212 -18.25 2.59 20.19
C ASP A 212 -17.73 1.60 19.13
N GLY A 213 -16.43 1.67 18.81
CA GLY A 213 -15.81 0.84 17.78
C GLY A 213 -16.36 1.09 16.37
N ILE A 214 -16.72 2.33 16.06
CA ILE A 214 -17.28 2.70 14.74
C ILE A 214 -16.38 2.22 13.59
N PHE A 215 -15.06 2.39 13.71
CA PHE A 215 -14.10 1.95 12.68
C PHE A 215 -14.22 0.46 12.36
N ILE A 216 -14.52 -0.39 13.37
CA ILE A 216 -14.72 -1.83 13.17
C ILE A 216 -15.98 -2.10 12.34
N LYS A 217 -17.05 -1.31 12.56
CA LYS A 217 -18.33 -1.47 11.86
C LYS A 217 -18.27 -0.94 10.42
N CYS A 218 -17.43 0.08 10.17
CA CYS A 218 -17.40 0.82 8.91
C CYS A 218 -16.44 0.25 7.87
N SER A 219 -15.41 -0.52 8.25
CA SER A 219 -14.38 -0.91 7.30
C SER A 219 -13.78 -2.29 7.58
N TYR A 220 -13.16 -2.84 6.54
CA TYR A 220 -12.45 -4.12 6.55
C TYR A 220 -10.96 -3.97 6.74
N ILE A 221 -10.36 -2.89 6.20
CA ILE A 221 -8.92 -2.62 6.33
C ILE A 221 -8.76 -1.22 6.89
N TRP A 222 -8.01 -1.12 7.98
CA TRP A 222 -7.65 0.13 8.66
C TRP A 222 -6.21 0.48 8.31
N HIS A 223 -5.99 1.73 7.89
CA HIS A 223 -4.70 2.24 7.50
C HIS A 223 -4.32 3.42 8.37
N TYR A 224 -3.23 3.30 9.10
CA TYR A 224 -2.77 4.27 10.09
C TYR A 224 -1.80 5.31 9.50
N ASN A 225 -1.89 5.55 8.18
CA ASN A 225 -1.13 6.60 7.53
C ASN A 225 -1.51 8.00 8.06
N GLY A 226 -0.61 8.98 7.91
CA GLY A 226 -0.83 10.34 8.41
C GLY A 226 -0.78 10.50 9.93
N ILE A 227 -0.64 9.41 10.69
CA ILE A 227 -0.45 9.41 12.14
C ILE A 227 1.05 9.47 12.45
N PRO A 228 1.49 10.34 13.39
CA PRO A 228 2.87 10.35 13.84
C PRO A 228 3.35 8.96 14.28
N ARG A 229 4.56 8.57 13.89
CA ARG A 229 5.07 7.21 14.10
C ARG A 229 5.02 6.76 15.56
N GLU A 230 5.37 7.64 16.47
CA GLU A 230 5.35 7.41 17.92
C GLU A 230 3.96 7.08 18.47
N GLN A 231 2.90 7.56 17.82
CA GLN A 231 1.51 7.32 18.22
C GLN A 231 0.92 6.09 17.52
N ARG A 232 1.40 5.80 16.31
CA ARG A 232 0.85 4.76 15.42
C ARG A 232 0.86 3.39 16.07
N ASN A 233 1.98 2.98 16.65
CA ASN A 233 2.10 1.70 17.34
C ASN A 233 1.09 1.56 18.48
N GLY A 234 0.92 2.60 19.30
CA GLY A 234 -0.04 2.61 20.39
C GLY A 234 -1.48 2.43 19.91
N LEU A 235 -1.86 3.12 18.83
CA LEU A 235 -3.19 3.01 18.23
C LEU A 235 -3.44 1.62 17.61
N MET A 236 -2.45 1.07 16.91
CA MET A 236 -2.56 -0.28 16.34
C MET A 236 -2.66 -1.34 17.44
N LYS A 237 -1.89 -1.20 18.54
CA LYS A 237 -2.02 -2.05 19.70
C LYS A 237 -3.41 -1.95 20.34
N GLN A 238 -3.91 -0.72 20.52
CA GLN A 238 -5.25 -0.50 21.05
C GLN A 238 -6.33 -1.16 20.18
N THR A 239 -6.20 -1.02 18.87
CA THR A 239 -7.09 -1.72 17.92
C THR A 239 -6.99 -3.22 18.09
N TRP A 240 -5.77 -3.78 18.16
CA TRP A 240 -5.57 -5.22 18.38
C TRP A 240 -6.24 -5.70 19.67
N ASP A 241 -6.07 -4.99 20.77
CA ASP A 241 -6.67 -5.34 22.05
C ASP A 241 -8.21 -5.38 22.01
N LEU A 242 -8.82 -4.56 21.15
CA LEU A 242 -10.28 -4.55 20.94
C LEU A 242 -10.79 -5.72 20.08
N ILE A 243 -9.97 -6.23 19.15
CA ILE A 243 -10.44 -7.16 18.12
C ILE A 243 -9.88 -8.59 18.25
N LYS A 244 -8.80 -8.80 19.01
CA LYS A 244 -8.03 -10.06 19.06
C LYS A 244 -8.86 -11.31 19.34
N GLN A 245 -9.96 -11.19 20.11
CA GLN A 245 -10.86 -12.30 20.42
C GLN A 245 -11.60 -12.86 19.17
N ASN A 246 -11.57 -12.15 18.06
CA ASN A 246 -12.23 -12.58 16.82
C ASN A 246 -11.26 -13.32 15.87
N TYR A 247 -10.01 -13.46 16.26
CA TYR A 247 -9.00 -14.19 15.49
C TYR A 247 -8.69 -15.49 16.21
N ASP A 248 -8.94 -16.61 15.54
CA ASP A 248 -8.47 -17.92 15.99
C ASP A 248 -6.96 -18.01 15.75
N ILE A 249 -6.19 -17.41 16.66
CA ILE A 249 -4.73 -17.47 16.64
C ILE A 249 -4.33 -18.73 17.41
N VAL A 250 -4.10 -19.81 16.66
CA VAL A 250 -3.46 -21.03 17.16
C VAL A 250 -1.96 -20.94 16.87
#